data_3124ba29e59caf29818c1de9116b4dd4
#
_entry.id   3124ba29e59caf29818c1de9116b4dd4
#
_cell.length_a   1.000
_cell.length_b   1.000
_cell.length_c   1.000
_cell.angle_alpha   90.00
_cell.angle_beta   90.00
_cell.angle_gamma   90.00
#
_symmetry.space_group_name_H-M   'P 1'
#
loop_
_entity.id
_entity.type
_entity.pdbx_description
1 polymer ?
#
loop_
_entity_poly.entity_id
_entity_poly.type
_entity_poly.pdbx_seq_one_letter_code
_entity_poly.pdbx_strand_id
1 'polypeptide(L)'
;MSTAAAQTHPRMTVEDFLAWSEEQPDDARHDLVAGIPLRLMAPTNIRHARIRRNVSDALRAASGRSCEVFGAGPGVAVGLDGDECRIPDVVVTCATEIDETARLVPEPVIVFEVASPSTRLADVNDKAEFYGGITSIQHYLVIEQDRRRAVYHGRGPSGGLEPRIVRAGDIVLDPPGIRLALDEIYRETELAQPGRA
;
A
#
# COMPACT_ATOMS: atom_id res chain seq x y z
N MET A 1 5.16 -19.58 -33.47
CA MET A 1 4.58 -18.43 -32.72
C MET A 1 3.44 -18.99 -31.88
N SER A 2 3.70 -19.26 -30.60
CA SER A 2 2.68 -19.82 -29.69
C SER A 2 1.94 -18.63 -29.06
N THR A 3 0.72 -18.42 -29.47
CA THR A 3 -0.22 -17.52 -28.81
C THR A 3 -0.60 -18.15 -27.48
N ALA A 4 -0.03 -17.65 -26.39
CA ALA A 4 -0.55 -17.96 -25.05
C ALA A 4 -2.01 -17.52 -25.02
N ALA A 5 -2.92 -18.47 -24.94
CA ALA A 5 -4.33 -18.22 -24.73
C ALA A 5 -4.47 -17.46 -23.40
N ALA A 6 -5.05 -16.27 -23.40
CA ALA A 6 -5.43 -15.58 -22.20
C ALA A 6 -6.38 -16.52 -21.45
N GLN A 7 -5.97 -16.98 -20.28
CA GLN A 7 -6.84 -17.72 -19.38
C GLN A 7 -7.90 -16.73 -18.91
N THR A 8 -9.11 -16.83 -19.45
CA THR A 8 -10.27 -16.11 -18.95
C THR A 8 -10.68 -16.76 -17.63
N HIS A 9 -10.15 -16.27 -16.53
CA HIS A 9 -10.68 -16.65 -15.22
C HIS A 9 -12.10 -16.11 -15.09
N PRO A 10 -13.06 -16.89 -14.54
CA PRO A 10 -14.34 -16.34 -14.12
C PRO A 10 -14.06 -15.19 -13.12
N ARG A 11 -14.91 -14.16 -13.12
CA ARG A 11 -14.77 -13.08 -12.14
C ARG A 11 -14.90 -13.66 -10.75
N MET A 12 -13.98 -13.29 -9.87
CA MET A 12 -13.90 -13.73 -8.48
C MET A 12 -14.41 -12.66 -7.54
N THR A 13 -15.06 -13.08 -6.47
CA THR A 13 -15.21 -12.25 -5.27
C THR A 13 -13.89 -12.20 -4.50
N VAL A 14 -13.79 -11.31 -3.51
CA VAL A 14 -12.62 -11.29 -2.61
C VAL A 14 -12.49 -12.62 -1.87
N GLU A 15 -13.58 -13.23 -1.43
CA GLU A 15 -13.58 -14.54 -0.77
C GLU A 15 -13.01 -15.62 -1.70
N ASP A 16 -13.49 -15.70 -2.95
CA ASP A 16 -12.97 -16.64 -3.95
C ASP A 16 -11.47 -16.40 -4.23
N PHE A 17 -11.07 -15.12 -4.31
CA PHE A 17 -9.69 -14.74 -4.54
C PHE A 17 -8.76 -15.14 -3.39
N LEU A 18 -9.19 -14.96 -2.15
CA LEU A 18 -8.42 -15.39 -0.99
C LEU A 18 -8.24 -16.90 -0.97
N ALA A 19 -9.28 -17.67 -1.26
CA ALA A 19 -9.19 -19.13 -1.38
C ALA A 19 -8.27 -19.53 -2.54
N TRP A 20 -8.47 -18.95 -3.72
CA TRP A 20 -7.62 -19.22 -4.91
C TRP A 20 -6.14 -18.88 -4.65
N SER A 21 -5.85 -17.81 -3.91
CA SER A 21 -4.48 -17.38 -3.66
C SER A 21 -3.68 -18.35 -2.77
N GLU A 22 -4.35 -19.22 -1.98
CA GLU A 22 -3.70 -20.29 -1.21
C GLU A 22 -3.11 -21.39 -2.07
N GLU A 23 -3.65 -21.56 -3.28
CA GLU A 23 -3.18 -22.55 -4.24
C GLU A 23 -2.02 -22.04 -5.12
N GLN A 24 -1.70 -20.73 -4.99
CA GLN A 24 -0.63 -20.14 -5.77
C GLN A 24 0.73 -20.35 -5.10
N PRO A 25 1.84 -20.29 -5.87
CA PRO A 25 3.20 -20.32 -5.29
C PRO A 25 3.40 -19.21 -4.28
N ASP A 26 4.11 -19.49 -3.18
CA ASP A 26 4.34 -18.55 -2.05
C ASP A 26 4.98 -17.21 -2.46
N ASP A 27 5.69 -17.19 -3.59
CA ASP A 27 6.32 -15.99 -4.14
C ASP A 27 5.40 -15.19 -5.09
N ALA A 28 4.23 -15.71 -5.42
CA ALA A 28 3.30 -15.09 -6.34
C ALA A 28 2.30 -14.21 -5.59
N ARG A 29 2.47 -12.90 -5.69
CA ARG A 29 1.48 -11.93 -5.19
C ARG A 29 0.58 -11.45 -6.30
N HIS A 30 -0.69 -11.29 -5.97
CA HIS A 30 -1.72 -10.83 -6.88
C HIS A 30 -2.60 -9.78 -6.21
N ASP A 31 -2.98 -8.76 -6.97
CA ASP A 31 -4.13 -7.92 -6.66
C ASP A 31 -5.37 -8.53 -7.33
N LEU A 32 -6.54 -8.35 -6.74
CA LEU A 32 -7.81 -8.59 -7.41
C LEU A 32 -8.34 -7.26 -7.95
N VAL A 33 -8.59 -7.18 -9.24
CA VAL A 33 -9.07 -5.97 -9.93
C VAL A 33 -10.28 -6.32 -10.76
N ALA A 34 -11.43 -5.77 -10.44
CA ALA A 34 -12.70 -6.07 -11.12
C ALA A 34 -12.94 -7.59 -11.29
N GLY A 35 -12.66 -8.35 -10.23
CA GLY A 35 -12.80 -9.80 -10.19
C GLY A 35 -11.72 -10.59 -10.95
N ILE A 36 -10.65 -9.94 -11.41
CA ILE A 36 -9.56 -10.59 -12.16
C ILE A 36 -8.28 -10.55 -11.32
N PRO A 37 -7.65 -11.70 -11.01
CA PRO A 37 -6.37 -11.72 -10.32
C PRO A 37 -5.25 -11.23 -11.24
N LEU A 38 -4.62 -10.14 -10.85
CA LEU A 38 -3.49 -9.54 -11.56
C LEU A 38 -2.20 -9.82 -10.80
N ARG A 39 -1.28 -10.55 -11.43
CA ARG A 39 0.02 -10.84 -10.82
C ARG A 39 0.83 -9.55 -10.66
N LEU A 40 1.26 -9.28 -9.44
CA LEU A 40 2.17 -8.19 -9.15
C LEU A 40 3.57 -8.57 -9.65
N MET A 41 4.16 -7.67 -10.44
CA MET A 41 5.48 -7.91 -11.02
C MET A 41 6.55 -7.91 -9.92
N ALA A 42 7.32 -9.00 -9.84
CA ALA A 42 8.55 -9.08 -9.05
C ALA A 42 9.74 -9.24 -10.01
N PRO A 43 10.99 -8.96 -9.59
CA PRO A 43 11.44 -8.57 -8.26
C PRO A 43 11.55 -7.04 -8.10
N THR A 44 11.34 -6.56 -6.88
CA THR A 44 11.63 -5.18 -6.50
C THR A 44 13.13 -4.98 -6.33
N ASN A 45 13.65 -3.82 -6.71
CA ASN A 45 15.07 -3.51 -6.50
C ASN A 45 15.38 -3.19 -5.02
N ILE A 46 16.68 -3.15 -4.67
CA ILE A 46 17.15 -2.90 -3.30
C ILE A 46 16.64 -1.56 -2.76
N ARG A 47 16.55 -0.52 -3.59
CA ARG A 47 16.06 0.80 -3.17
C ARG A 47 14.60 0.74 -2.75
N HIS A 48 13.74 0.08 -3.52
CA HIS A 48 12.35 -0.17 -3.16
C HIS A 48 12.26 -0.89 -1.80
N ALA A 49 13.00 -1.97 -1.63
CA ALA A 49 13.01 -2.74 -0.38
C ALA A 49 13.48 -1.90 0.82
N ARG A 50 14.48 -1.03 0.63
CA ARG A 50 14.94 -0.10 1.68
C ARG A 50 13.88 0.93 2.04
N ILE A 51 13.26 1.58 1.05
CA ILE A 51 12.19 2.56 1.29
C ILE A 51 11.05 1.90 2.05
N ARG A 52 10.58 0.74 1.62
CA ARG A 52 9.51 0.00 2.31
C ARG A 52 9.87 -0.34 3.76
N ARG A 53 11.09 -0.84 4.00
CA ARG A 53 11.60 -1.09 5.37
C ARG A 53 11.60 0.19 6.19
N ASN A 54 12.18 1.28 5.66
CA ASN A 54 12.29 2.55 6.37
C ASN A 54 10.91 3.12 6.75
N VAL A 55 9.94 3.05 5.84
CA VAL A 55 8.54 3.43 6.12
C VAL A 55 7.97 2.58 7.25
N SER A 56 8.11 1.25 7.17
CA SER A 56 7.61 0.34 8.21
C SER A 56 8.23 0.62 9.58
N ASP A 57 9.55 0.82 9.63
CA ASP A 57 10.28 1.07 10.88
C ASP A 57 9.88 2.41 11.50
N ALA A 58 9.80 3.47 10.69
CA ALA A 58 9.40 4.80 11.14
C ALA A 58 7.95 4.82 11.66
N LEU A 59 7.04 4.13 10.97
CA LEU A 59 5.65 3.99 11.41
C LEU A 59 5.55 3.22 12.73
N ARG A 60 6.24 2.07 12.88
CA ARG A 60 6.25 1.31 14.12
C ARG A 60 6.79 2.12 15.28
N ALA A 61 7.86 2.89 15.06
CA ALA A 61 8.43 3.75 16.08
C ALA A 61 7.46 4.88 16.50
N ALA A 62 6.72 5.44 15.54
CA ALA A 62 5.82 6.58 15.79
C ALA A 62 4.44 6.16 16.32
N SER A 63 3.91 4.99 15.92
CA SER A 63 2.60 4.49 16.36
C SER A 63 2.62 3.89 17.76
N GLY A 64 3.77 3.48 18.25
CA GLY A 64 3.90 2.84 19.55
C GLY A 64 3.06 1.56 19.63
N ARG A 65 2.11 1.49 20.59
CA ARG A 65 1.20 0.35 20.78
C ARG A 65 -0.24 0.66 20.35
N SER A 66 -0.49 1.83 19.80
CA SER A 66 -1.84 2.28 19.46
C SER A 66 -2.31 1.77 18.09
N CYS A 67 -1.37 1.43 17.22
CA CYS A 67 -1.68 0.93 15.87
C CYS A 67 -0.66 -0.13 15.48
N GLU A 68 -1.08 -1.04 14.61
CA GLU A 68 -0.23 -2.11 14.09
C GLU A 68 0.16 -1.83 12.63
N VAL A 69 1.40 -2.16 12.30
CA VAL A 69 2.00 -1.90 10.98
C VAL A 69 2.33 -3.22 10.31
N PHE A 70 1.64 -3.51 9.22
CA PHE A 70 1.89 -4.68 8.38
C PHE A 70 2.70 -4.29 7.15
N GLY A 71 3.65 -5.15 6.79
CA GLY A 71 4.30 -5.11 5.48
C GLY A 71 3.43 -5.78 4.41
N ALA A 72 3.97 -5.91 3.21
CA ALA A 72 3.28 -6.61 2.13
C ALA A 72 2.97 -8.08 2.52
N GLY A 73 1.71 -8.43 2.47
CA GLY A 73 1.18 -9.75 2.84
C GLY A 73 -0.33 -9.73 2.95
N PRO A 74 -0.89 -9.22 4.05
CA PRO A 74 -2.34 -9.12 4.15
C PRO A 74 -2.91 -8.07 3.19
N GLY A 75 -4.09 -8.38 2.65
CA GLY A 75 -4.77 -7.53 1.69
C GLY A 75 -5.61 -6.42 2.32
N VAL A 76 -6.06 -5.52 1.48
CA VAL A 76 -7.05 -4.48 1.79
C VAL A 76 -8.20 -4.62 0.80
N ALA A 77 -9.43 -4.72 1.31
CA ALA A 77 -10.65 -4.87 0.51
C ALA A 77 -11.82 -4.14 1.17
N VAL A 78 -12.88 -3.87 0.41
CA VAL A 78 -14.10 -3.25 0.95
C VAL A 78 -14.96 -4.27 1.68
N GLY A 79 -14.94 -5.52 1.26
CA GLY A 79 -15.69 -6.64 1.83
C GLY A 79 -15.39 -7.93 1.11
N LEU A 80 -15.85 -9.06 1.64
CA LEU A 80 -15.59 -10.37 1.04
C LEU A 80 -16.39 -10.63 -0.24
N ASP A 81 -17.53 -10.01 -0.39
CA ASP A 81 -18.42 -10.07 -1.57
C ASP A 81 -18.01 -9.11 -2.69
N GLY A 82 -17.07 -8.21 -2.42
CA GLY A 82 -16.50 -7.31 -3.41
C GLY A 82 -15.64 -8.03 -4.45
N ASP A 83 -15.26 -7.31 -5.48
CA ASP A 83 -14.43 -7.82 -6.59
C ASP A 83 -13.06 -7.13 -6.69
N GLU A 84 -12.69 -6.41 -5.62
CA GLU A 84 -11.40 -5.71 -5.52
C GLU A 84 -10.69 -5.97 -4.19
N CYS A 85 -9.42 -6.39 -4.28
CA CYS A 85 -8.48 -6.53 -3.18
C CYS A 85 -7.09 -6.10 -3.63
N ARG A 86 -6.41 -5.28 -2.83
CA ARG A 86 -5.04 -4.84 -3.10
C ARG A 86 -4.11 -5.32 -1.99
N ILE A 87 -2.87 -5.64 -2.35
CA ILE A 87 -1.80 -6.00 -1.40
C ILE A 87 -0.78 -4.85 -1.35
N PRO A 88 -0.96 -3.87 -0.45
CA PRO A 88 -0.07 -2.72 -0.34
C PRO A 88 1.32 -3.09 0.16
N ASP A 89 2.31 -2.22 -0.10
CA ASP A 89 3.66 -2.38 0.45
C ASP A 89 3.71 -2.23 1.97
N VAL A 90 2.93 -1.28 2.52
CA VAL A 90 2.76 -1.09 3.97
C VAL A 90 1.35 -0.60 4.26
N VAL A 91 0.73 -1.18 5.29
CA VAL A 91 -0.59 -0.78 5.77
C VAL A 91 -0.60 -0.65 7.29
N VAL A 92 -1.35 0.31 7.81
CA VAL A 92 -1.50 0.55 9.24
C VAL A 92 -2.97 0.45 9.61
N THR A 93 -3.26 -0.29 10.66
CA THR A 93 -4.57 -0.31 11.33
C THR A 93 -4.42 0.10 12.78
N CYS A 94 -5.47 0.73 13.31
CA CYS A 94 -5.60 1.01 14.74
C CYS A 94 -6.79 0.25 15.35
N ALA A 95 -7.24 -0.83 14.70
CA ALA A 95 -8.24 -1.74 15.23
C ALA A 95 -7.73 -2.36 16.55
N THR A 96 -8.61 -2.47 17.53
CA THR A 96 -8.28 -3.02 18.85
C THR A 96 -8.28 -4.54 18.90
N GLU A 97 -8.98 -5.16 17.96
CA GLU A 97 -9.07 -6.60 17.81
C GLU A 97 -8.64 -7.00 16.41
N ILE A 98 -7.63 -7.84 16.32
CA ILE A 98 -7.10 -8.35 15.05
C ILE A 98 -7.05 -9.87 15.15
N ASP A 99 -7.78 -10.54 14.28
CA ASP A 99 -7.69 -11.99 14.11
C ASP A 99 -6.35 -12.30 13.41
N GLU A 100 -5.45 -13.02 14.11
CA GLU A 100 -4.13 -13.40 13.60
C GLU A 100 -4.20 -14.31 12.37
N THR A 101 -5.35 -14.93 12.10
CA THR A 101 -5.58 -15.76 10.92
C THR A 101 -6.19 -14.99 9.76
N ALA A 102 -6.59 -13.74 9.98
CA ALA A 102 -7.19 -12.91 8.94
C ALA A 102 -6.18 -12.59 7.84
N ARG A 103 -6.65 -12.63 6.60
CA ARG A 103 -5.87 -12.31 5.40
C ARG A 103 -6.11 -10.88 4.89
N LEU A 104 -7.07 -10.20 5.49
CA LEU A 104 -7.37 -8.79 5.25
C LEU A 104 -7.07 -7.97 6.49
N VAL A 105 -6.50 -6.78 6.31
CA VAL A 105 -6.28 -5.84 7.40
C VAL A 105 -7.62 -5.22 7.79
N PRO A 106 -8.06 -5.36 9.06
CA PRO A 106 -9.28 -4.73 9.52
C PRO A 106 -9.08 -3.21 9.65
N GLU A 107 -10.07 -2.44 9.25
CA GLU A 107 -10.11 -0.97 9.42
C GLU A 107 -8.77 -0.27 9.11
N PRO A 108 -8.19 -0.46 7.91
CA PRO A 108 -6.94 0.18 7.56
C PRO A 108 -7.09 1.70 7.62
N VAL A 109 -6.12 2.39 8.25
CA VAL A 109 -6.13 3.85 8.41
C VAL A 109 -5.13 4.53 7.47
N ILE A 110 -3.97 3.89 7.26
CA ILE A 110 -2.91 4.43 6.41
C ILE A 110 -2.43 3.35 5.45
N VAL A 111 -2.25 3.71 4.18
CA VAL A 111 -1.71 2.84 3.14
C VAL A 111 -0.53 3.50 2.46
N PHE A 112 0.56 2.74 2.26
CA PHE A 112 1.74 3.14 1.52
C PHE A 112 2.03 2.20 0.36
N GLU A 113 2.36 2.79 -0.77
CA GLU A 113 2.88 2.12 -1.95
C GLU A 113 4.21 2.75 -2.35
N VAL A 114 5.19 1.94 -2.72
CA VAL A 114 6.46 2.42 -3.28
C VAL A 114 6.40 2.28 -4.79
N ALA A 115 6.23 3.41 -5.47
CA ALA A 115 6.12 3.42 -6.93
C ALA A 115 7.45 3.10 -7.60
N SER A 116 7.42 2.19 -8.56
CA SER A 116 8.53 1.94 -9.48
C SER A 116 8.45 2.87 -10.71
N PRO A 117 9.55 3.07 -11.45
CA PRO A 117 9.52 3.84 -12.70
C PRO A 117 8.55 3.27 -13.74
N SER A 118 8.22 1.98 -13.64
CA SER A 118 7.23 1.30 -14.49
C SER A 118 5.79 1.46 -14.01
N THR A 119 5.56 1.97 -12.80
CA THR A 119 4.21 2.23 -12.28
C THR A 119 3.57 3.35 -13.10
N ARG A 120 2.48 3.03 -13.80
CA ARG A 120 1.77 3.99 -14.66
C ARG A 120 0.94 4.94 -13.82
N LEU A 121 0.77 6.18 -14.29
CA LEU A 121 -0.12 7.16 -13.66
C LEU A 121 -1.55 6.62 -13.51
N ALA A 122 -2.01 5.82 -14.47
CA ALA A 122 -3.32 5.16 -14.40
C ALA A 122 -3.42 4.24 -13.17
N ASP A 123 -2.40 3.41 -12.92
CA ASP A 123 -2.37 2.51 -11.76
C ASP A 123 -2.40 3.28 -10.43
N VAL A 124 -1.72 4.41 -10.34
CA VAL A 124 -1.77 5.28 -9.14
C VAL A 124 -3.16 5.87 -8.93
N ASN A 125 -3.83 6.28 -10.00
CA ASN A 125 -5.18 6.85 -9.93
C ASN A 125 -6.22 5.78 -9.57
N ASP A 126 -6.14 4.59 -10.18
CA ASP A 126 -7.04 3.46 -9.90
C ASP A 126 -6.91 3.02 -8.43
N LYS A 127 -5.67 2.95 -7.90
CA LYS A 127 -5.43 2.67 -6.49
C LYS A 127 -5.93 3.79 -5.57
N ALA A 128 -5.78 5.05 -5.97
CA ALA A 128 -6.29 6.18 -5.18
C ALA A 128 -7.82 6.19 -5.11
N GLU A 129 -8.51 5.80 -6.19
CA GLU A 129 -9.95 5.64 -6.22
C GLU A 129 -10.38 4.48 -5.32
N PHE A 130 -9.76 3.31 -5.47
CA PHE A 130 -10.01 2.13 -4.64
C PHE A 130 -9.84 2.43 -3.14
N TYR A 131 -8.67 2.95 -2.73
CA TYR A 131 -8.42 3.28 -1.32
C TYR A 131 -9.31 4.43 -0.83
N GLY A 132 -9.70 5.36 -1.70
CA GLY A 132 -10.64 6.42 -1.41
C GLY A 132 -12.04 5.92 -1.08
N GLY A 133 -12.47 4.82 -1.68
CA GLY A 133 -13.73 4.13 -1.41
C GLY A 133 -13.79 3.46 -0.03
N ILE A 134 -12.64 3.19 0.60
CA ILE A 134 -12.58 2.58 1.94
C ILE A 134 -12.60 3.69 3.00
N THR A 135 -13.71 3.85 3.70
CA THR A 135 -13.95 4.98 4.61
C THR A 135 -12.99 5.06 5.80
N SER A 136 -12.46 3.92 6.26
CA SER A 136 -11.47 3.87 7.34
C SER A 136 -10.13 4.46 6.93
N ILE A 137 -9.75 4.39 5.64
CA ILE A 137 -8.48 4.93 5.14
C ILE A 137 -8.52 6.45 5.16
N GLN A 138 -7.65 7.04 5.97
CA GLN A 138 -7.49 8.49 6.10
C GLN A 138 -6.32 9.01 5.26
N HIS A 139 -5.33 8.13 5.00
CA HIS A 139 -4.10 8.51 4.31
C HIS A 139 -3.67 7.43 3.33
N TYR A 140 -3.45 7.83 2.09
CA TYR A 140 -2.81 7.01 1.07
C TYR A 140 -1.58 7.73 0.53
N LEU A 141 -0.43 7.05 0.53
CA LEU A 141 0.84 7.63 0.13
C LEU A 141 1.53 6.80 -0.94
N VAL A 142 1.94 7.47 -2.00
CA VAL A 142 2.78 6.90 -3.05
C VAL A 142 4.18 7.48 -2.92
N ILE A 143 5.16 6.64 -2.56
CA ILE A 143 6.55 7.03 -2.39
C ILE A 143 7.31 6.70 -3.66
N GLU A 144 7.91 7.70 -4.30
CA GLU A 144 8.69 7.48 -5.51
C GLU A 144 10.10 6.97 -5.17
N GLN A 145 10.53 5.90 -5.84
CA GLN A 145 11.86 5.34 -5.59
C GLN A 145 12.97 5.96 -6.44
N ASP A 146 12.65 6.72 -7.48
CA ASP A 146 13.61 7.34 -8.40
C ASP A 146 13.91 8.81 -8.09
N ARG A 147 13.10 9.42 -7.25
CA ARG A 147 13.27 10.79 -6.77
C ARG A 147 12.68 10.96 -5.37
N ARG A 148 13.24 11.91 -4.63
CA ARG A 148 12.78 12.23 -3.29
C ARG A 148 11.45 12.99 -3.34
N ARG A 149 10.36 12.24 -3.43
CA ARG A 149 9.01 12.77 -3.53
C ARG A 149 7.99 11.75 -3.02
N ALA A 150 7.00 12.24 -2.30
CA ALA A 150 5.79 11.50 -1.99
C ALA A 150 4.58 12.20 -2.59
N VAL A 151 3.65 11.45 -3.15
CA VAL A 151 2.30 11.90 -3.44
C VAL A 151 1.44 11.45 -2.28
N TYR A 152 0.98 12.39 -1.49
CA TYR A 152 0.15 12.14 -0.32
C TYR A 152 -1.30 12.46 -0.65
N HIS A 153 -2.18 11.54 -0.36
CA HIS A 153 -3.62 11.71 -0.46
C HIS A 153 -4.19 11.66 0.96
N GLY A 154 -4.72 12.77 1.44
CA GLY A 154 -5.39 12.86 2.75
C GLY A 154 -6.89 12.95 2.57
N ARG A 155 -7.66 12.39 3.51
CA ARG A 155 -9.11 12.47 3.45
C ARG A 155 -9.55 13.91 3.75
N GLY A 156 -10.18 14.51 2.77
CA GLY A 156 -10.72 15.86 2.86
C GLY A 156 -12.12 15.93 3.47
N PRO A 157 -12.64 17.12 3.73
CA PRO A 157 -13.98 17.34 4.31
C PRO A 157 -15.12 16.78 3.41
N SER A 158 -14.86 16.66 2.11
CA SER A 158 -15.80 16.07 1.15
C SER A 158 -15.91 14.54 1.24
N GLY A 159 -15.05 13.90 2.06
CA GLY A 159 -14.95 12.45 2.20
C GLY A 159 -14.07 11.77 1.15
N GLY A 160 -13.56 12.49 0.16
CA GLY A 160 -12.61 11.98 -0.84
C GLY A 160 -11.15 12.10 -0.38
N LEU A 161 -10.26 11.37 -1.04
CA LEU A 161 -8.81 11.51 -0.85
C LEU A 161 -8.28 12.64 -1.75
N GLU A 162 -7.70 13.67 -1.17
CA GLU A 162 -7.18 14.85 -1.87
C GLU A 162 -5.66 14.78 -2.01
N PRO A 163 -5.10 14.81 -3.25
CA PRO A 163 -3.67 14.66 -3.46
C PRO A 163 -2.89 15.94 -3.19
N ARG A 164 -1.69 15.80 -2.61
CA ARG A 164 -0.67 16.83 -2.55
C ARG A 164 0.73 16.23 -2.72
N ILE A 165 1.65 17.02 -3.25
CA ILE A 165 3.05 16.58 -3.43
C ILE A 165 3.89 17.05 -2.26
N VAL A 166 4.63 16.13 -1.63
CA VAL A 166 5.58 16.41 -0.56
C VAL A 166 7.00 16.15 -1.07
N ARG A 167 7.87 17.15 -0.94
CA ARG A 167 9.28 17.08 -1.38
C ARG A 167 10.29 17.28 -0.25
N ALA A 168 9.83 17.74 0.91
CA ALA A 168 10.66 17.97 2.10
C ALA A 168 9.78 18.05 3.36
N GLY A 169 10.41 17.91 4.53
CA GLY A 169 9.76 18.03 5.83
C GLY A 169 8.98 16.79 6.24
N ASP A 170 8.04 16.99 7.15
CA ASP A 170 7.24 15.92 7.75
C ASP A 170 5.89 15.78 7.05
N ILE A 171 5.45 14.53 6.94
CA ILE A 171 4.09 14.16 6.57
C ILE A 171 3.33 13.92 7.87
N VAL A 172 2.28 14.71 8.11
CA VAL A 172 1.40 14.54 9.26
C VAL A 172 0.25 13.64 8.87
N LEU A 173 0.09 12.54 9.61
CA LEU A 173 -0.93 11.51 9.43
C LEU A 173 -1.85 11.54 10.66
N ASP A 174 -2.88 12.37 10.61
CA ASP A 174 -3.83 12.56 11.71
C ASP A 174 -5.27 12.42 11.20
N PRO A 175 -6.04 11.43 11.71
CA PRO A 175 -5.63 10.42 12.67
C PRO A 175 -4.61 9.42 12.10
N PRO A 176 -3.81 8.72 12.91
CA PRO A 176 -3.80 8.60 14.36
C PRO A 176 -2.82 9.53 15.08
N GLY A 177 -2.27 10.57 14.44
CA GLY A 177 -1.34 11.51 15.06
C GLY A 177 0.13 11.19 14.84
N ILE A 178 0.45 10.46 13.77
CA ILE A 178 1.81 10.08 13.37
C ILE A 178 2.47 11.21 12.55
N ARG A 179 3.75 11.47 12.84
CA ARG A 179 4.62 12.32 12.00
C ARG A 179 5.70 11.45 11.37
N LEU A 180 5.79 11.51 10.05
CA LEU A 180 6.76 10.75 9.27
C LEU A 180 7.64 11.72 8.50
N ALA A 181 8.92 11.79 8.87
CA ALA A 181 9.88 12.63 8.17
C ALA A 181 10.23 12.03 6.80
N LEU A 182 10.23 12.84 5.76
CA LEU A 182 10.63 12.39 4.42
C LEU A 182 12.10 11.92 4.41
N ASP A 183 12.93 12.44 5.32
CA ASP A 183 14.33 12.01 5.51
C ASP A 183 14.43 10.58 5.99
N GLU A 184 13.54 10.15 6.90
CA GLU A 184 13.49 8.78 7.40
C GLU A 184 13.08 7.80 6.30
N ILE A 185 12.14 8.17 5.43
CA ILE A 185 11.70 7.33 4.30
C ILE A 185 12.87 7.00 3.37
N TYR A 186 13.72 7.99 3.05
CA TYR A 186 14.82 7.82 2.12
C TYR A 186 16.18 7.54 2.78
N ARG A 187 16.21 7.28 4.10
CA ARG A 187 17.41 6.94 4.84
C ARG A 187 18.14 5.76 4.17
N GLU A 188 19.47 5.83 4.13
CA GLU A 188 20.35 4.79 3.53
C GLU A 188 20.08 4.53 2.04
N THR A 189 19.44 5.45 1.34
CA THR A 189 19.31 5.42 -0.11
C THR A 189 20.19 6.51 -0.75
N GLU A 190 20.43 6.43 -2.04
CA GLU A 190 21.11 7.50 -2.80
C GLU A 190 20.32 8.83 -2.80
N LEU A 191 19.03 8.77 -2.43
CA LEU A 191 18.15 9.93 -2.34
C LEU A 191 18.12 10.53 -0.91
N ALA A 192 18.87 9.96 0.03
CA ALA A 192 19.07 10.55 1.34
C ALA A 192 19.73 11.93 1.20
N GLN A 193 19.23 12.93 1.94
CA GLN A 193 19.99 14.18 2.00
C GLN A 193 21.28 13.93 2.80
N PRO A 194 22.45 14.45 2.34
CA PRO A 194 23.63 14.44 3.19
C PRO A 194 23.27 15.15 4.49
N GLY A 195 23.54 14.47 5.61
CA GLY A 195 23.07 14.86 6.93
C GLY A 195 23.33 16.33 7.22
N ARG A 196 22.35 17.01 7.79
CA ARG A 196 22.61 18.19 8.57
C ARG A 196 23.43 17.73 9.79
N ALA A 197 24.75 17.99 9.71
CA ALA A 197 25.65 17.88 10.84
C ALA A 197 25.26 18.88 11.94
#